data_bed367bb7d435ec5b3f67e2becb80fed
#
_entry.id   bed367bb7d435ec5b3f67e2becb80fed
#
_cell.length_a   1.000
_cell.length_b   1.000
_cell.length_c   1.000
_cell.angle_alpha   90.00
_cell.angle_beta   90.00
_cell.angle_gamma   90.00
#
_symmetry.space_group_name_H-M   'P 1'
#
loop_
_entity.id
_entity.type
_entity.pdbx_description
1 polymer ?
#
loop_
_entity_poly.entity_id
_entity_poly.type
_entity_poly.pdbx_seq_one_letter_code
_entity_poly.pdbx_strand_id
1 'polypeptide(L)'
;ENVTVTYEPRDPGDLANLFHMPESMCDDTKADISGYRNNVTIHYDSASDDGNIAHISADQAPDPRRITIYRDSFGTALLAGLPKYFAYTDFYHWQVFEPEFLNENKPDVLVYEVVERDLGRMMEDLEKLMPTQK
;
A
#
# COMPACT_ATOMS: atom_id res chain seq x y z
N GLU A 1 0.44 -23.11 -6.79
CA GLU A 1 0.47 -22.77 -5.35
C GLU A 1 -0.91 -23.02 -4.75
N ASN A 2 -0.99 -23.78 -3.64
CA ASN A 2 -2.24 -23.93 -2.92
C ASN A 2 -2.40 -22.76 -1.96
N VAL A 3 -3.24 -21.81 -2.33
CA VAL A 3 -3.58 -20.69 -1.47
C VAL A 3 -4.73 -21.12 -0.55
N THR A 4 -4.55 -20.92 0.74
CA THR A 4 -5.60 -21.16 1.75
C THR A 4 -6.04 -19.83 2.32
N VAL A 5 -7.34 -19.61 2.40
CA VAL A 5 -7.94 -18.44 3.04
C VAL A 5 -8.72 -18.94 4.26
N THR A 6 -8.35 -18.45 5.42
CA THR A 6 -9.07 -18.70 6.68
C THR A 6 -9.64 -17.38 7.20
N TYR A 7 -10.76 -17.47 7.89
CA TYR A 7 -11.41 -16.29 8.47
C TYR A 7 -11.43 -16.45 9.99
N GLU A 8 -10.93 -15.46 10.68
CA GLU A 8 -10.92 -15.40 12.13
C GLU A 8 -11.74 -14.20 12.61
N PRO A 9 -12.49 -14.32 13.71
CA PRO A 9 -13.10 -13.17 14.35
C PRO A 9 -12.03 -12.13 14.70
N ARG A 10 -12.32 -10.88 14.52
CA ARG A 10 -11.45 -9.78 14.95
C ARG A 10 -12.22 -8.77 15.78
N ASP A 11 -11.49 -7.92 16.49
CA ASP A 11 -12.06 -6.75 17.16
C ASP A 11 -12.80 -5.85 16.17
N PRO A 12 -13.82 -5.11 16.64
CA PRO A 12 -14.57 -4.19 15.82
C PRO A 12 -13.66 -3.27 14.99
N GLY A 13 -13.94 -3.17 13.70
CA GLY A 13 -13.17 -2.34 12.77
C GLY A 13 -13.38 -0.85 13.01
N ASP A 14 -12.62 -0.04 12.29
CA ASP A 14 -12.58 1.43 12.44
C ASP A 14 -13.96 2.09 12.33
N LEU A 15 -14.83 1.60 11.43
CA LEU A 15 -16.18 2.15 11.28
C LEU A 15 -17.07 1.83 12.48
N ALA A 16 -16.98 0.62 13.03
CA ALA A 16 -17.72 0.24 14.21
C ALA A 16 -17.28 1.08 15.41
N ASN A 17 -15.98 1.31 15.57
CA ASN A 17 -15.40 2.16 16.61
C ASN A 17 -15.82 3.63 16.41
N LEU A 18 -15.78 4.14 15.18
CA LEU A 18 -16.18 5.52 14.86
C LEU A 18 -17.64 5.79 15.19
N PHE A 19 -18.53 4.82 14.95
CA PHE A 19 -19.97 4.93 15.23
C PHE A 19 -20.35 4.44 16.64
N HIS A 20 -19.37 4.08 17.48
CA HIS A 20 -19.59 3.51 18.82
C HIS A 20 -20.60 2.35 18.83
N MET A 21 -20.49 1.47 17.82
CA MET A 21 -21.38 0.32 17.71
C MET A 21 -21.12 -0.67 18.85
N PRO A 22 -22.18 -1.23 19.46
CA PRO A 22 -22.02 -2.30 20.44
C PRO A 22 -21.30 -3.50 19.81
N GLU A 23 -20.40 -4.14 20.56
CA GLU A 23 -19.65 -5.32 20.12
C GLU A 23 -20.56 -6.44 19.56
N SER A 24 -21.76 -6.59 20.16
CA SER A 24 -22.78 -7.56 19.71
C SER A 24 -23.35 -7.28 18.30
N MET A 25 -23.08 -6.11 17.74
CA MET A 25 -23.48 -5.72 16.38
C MET A 25 -22.32 -5.78 15.39
N CYS A 26 -21.11 -6.16 15.85
CA CYS A 26 -19.92 -6.23 15.04
C CYS A 26 -19.66 -7.69 14.66
N ASP A 27 -19.70 -7.97 13.36
CA ASP A 27 -19.42 -9.30 12.79
C ASP A 27 -18.16 -9.21 11.90
N ASP A 28 -17.16 -8.53 12.43
CA ASP A 28 -15.92 -8.33 11.71
C ASP A 28 -15.08 -9.61 11.71
N THR A 29 -14.59 -9.97 10.54
CA THR A 29 -13.66 -11.08 10.36
C THR A 29 -12.40 -10.61 9.66
N LYS A 30 -11.28 -11.20 10.06
CA LYS A 30 -10.01 -11.03 9.37
C LYS A 30 -9.76 -12.23 8.49
N ALA A 31 -9.54 -11.97 7.20
CA ALA A 31 -9.05 -13.01 6.30
C ALA A 31 -7.53 -13.19 6.49
N ASP A 32 -7.11 -14.40 6.81
CA ASP A 32 -5.71 -14.79 6.77
C ASP A 32 -5.45 -15.61 5.50
N ILE A 33 -4.48 -15.16 4.70
CA ILE A 33 -4.14 -15.77 3.42
C ILE A 33 -2.77 -16.43 3.56
N SER A 34 -2.73 -17.75 3.54
CA SER A 34 -1.52 -18.54 3.63
C SER A 34 -1.23 -19.34 2.34
N GLY A 35 0.00 -19.83 2.21
CA GLY A 35 0.43 -20.57 1.02
C GLY A 35 0.75 -19.68 -0.19
N TYR A 36 0.60 -18.35 -0.05
CA TYR A 36 0.79 -17.40 -1.13
C TYR A 36 2.24 -16.90 -1.20
N ARG A 37 2.92 -17.22 -2.32
CA ARG A 37 4.31 -16.82 -2.58
C ARG A 37 5.26 -16.97 -1.38
N ASN A 38 5.23 -18.14 -0.75
CA ASN A 38 6.06 -18.45 0.43
C ASN A 38 7.56 -18.50 0.10
N ASN A 39 7.93 -18.60 -1.18
CA ASN A 39 9.31 -18.58 -1.66
C ASN A 39 9.88 -17.15 -1.79
N VAL A 40 9.06 -16.11 -1.63
CA VAL A 40 9.49 -14.71 -1.73
C VAL A 40 9.81 -14.19 -0.33
N THR A 41 11.04 -13.72 -0.15
CA THR A 41 11.49 -13.08 1.08
C THR A 41 11.41 -11.57 0.93
N ILE A 42 10.77 -10.90 1.88
CA ILE A 42 10.59 -9.45 1.91
C ILE A 42 11.59 -8.85 2.90
N HIS A 43 12.25 -7.77 2.48
CA HIS A 43 13.16 -6.97 3.29
C HIS A 43 12.64 -5.55 3.38
N TYR A 44 12.43 -5.05 4.58
CA TYR A 44 12.16 -3.64 4.82
C TYR A 44 13.49 -2.90 4.86
N ASP A 45 13.88 -2.28 3.74
CA ASP A 45 15.17 -1.60 3.59
C ASP A 45 15.20 -0.31 4.42
N SER A 46 14.08 0.41 4.45
CA SER A 46 13.83 1.54 5.34
C SER A 46 12.33 1.80 5.51
N ALA A 47 11.97 2.41 6.63
CA ALA A 47 10.61 2.89 6.88
C ALA A 47 10.66 4.11 7.79
N SER A 48 9.72 5.04 7.63
CA SER A 48 9.54 6.15 8.58
C SER A 48 8.81 5.68 9.84
N ASP A 49 9.11 6.31 10.97
CA ASP A 49 8.51 5.95 12.27
C ASP A 49 6.98 6.14 12.29
N ASP A 50 6.48 7.07 11.49
CA ASP A 50 5.04 7.36 11.34
C ASP A 50 4.33 6.44 10.32
N GLY A 51 5.07 5.52 9.67
CA GLY A 51 4.53 4.59 8.68
C GLY A 51 4.12 5.24 7.35
N ASN A 52 4.49 6.50 7.12
CA ASN A 52 4.14 7.22 5.89
C ASN A 52 5.02 6.82 4.70
N ILE A 53 6.22 6.33 4.96
CA ILE A 53 7.19 5.92 3.94
C ILE A 53 7.69 4.52 4.26
N ALA A 54 7.76 3.65 3.24
CA ALA A 54 8.44 2.37 3.34
C ALA A 54 9.09 2.01 2.01
N HIS A 55 10.34 1.58 2.07
CA HIS A 55 11.09 1.02 0.95
C HIS A 55 11.31 -0.45 1.21
N ILE A 56 10.91 -1.27 0.26
CA ILE A 56 10.88 -2.73 0.41
C ILE A 56 11.53 -3.36 -0.80
N SER A 57 12.46 -4.28 -0.56
CA SER A 57 12.98 -5.19 -1.58
C SER A 57 12.48 -6.61 -1.34
N ALA A 58 12.42 -7.40 -2.39
CA ALA A 58 11.93 -8.76 -2.31
C ALA A 58 12.79 -9.71 -3.15
N ASP A 59 13.38 -10.72 -2.49
CA ASP A 59 14.09 -11.78 -3.16
C ASP A 59 13.12 -12.73 -3.85
N GLN A 60 13.49 -13.15 -5.07
CA GLN A 60 12.69 -14.08 -5.89
C GLN A 60 11.29 -13.56 -6.25
N ALA A 61 11.08 -12.25 -6.21
CA ALA A 61 9.86 -11.66 -6.74
C ALA A 61 9.73 -11.97 -8.25
N PRO A 62 8.53 -12.27 -8.74
CA PRO A 62 8.34 -12.65 -10.14
C PRO A 62 8.52 -11.50 -11.13
N ASP A 63 8.33 -10.27 -10.67
CA ASP A 63 8.50 -9.06 -11.47
C ASP A 63 9.72 -8.28 -10.99
N PRO A 64 10.77 -8.11 -11.83
CA PRO A 64 12.00 -7.42 -11.44
C PRO A 64 11.85 -5.90 -11.34
N ARG A 65 10.71 -5.34 -11.75
CA ARG A 65 10.47 -3.91 -11.80
C ARG A 65 10.34 -3.28 -10.42
N ARG A 66 10.52 -1.96 -10.38
CA ARG A 66 10.22 -1.11 -9.23
C ARG A 66 8.82 -0.52 -9.37
N ILE A 67 8.01 -0.67 -8.34
CA ILE A 67 6.71 -0.01 -8.23
C ILE A 67 6.76 1.03 -7.12
N THR A 68 6.28 2.24 -7.40
CA THR A 68 6.06 3.29 -6.40
C THR A 68 4.57 3.52 -6.24
N ILE A 69 4.11 3.57 -5.00
CA ILE A 69 2.70 3.68 -4.67
C ILE A 69 2.52 4.86 -3.71
N TYR A 70 1.80 5.87 -4.18
CA TYR A 70 1.20 6.87 -3.30
C TYR A 70 -0.19 6.39 -2.90
N ARG A 71 -0.43 6.33 -1.61
CA ARG A 71 -1.64 5.68 -1.07
C ARG A 71 -2.24 6.46 0.07
N ASP A 72 -3.52 6.27 0.32
CA ASP A 72 -4.15 6.66 1.58
C ASP A 72 -4.09 5.52 2.63
N SER A 73 -4.84 5.65 3.72
CA SER A 73 -4.86 4.64 4.78
C SER A 73 -5.42 3.29 4.33
N PHE A 74 -6.29 3.26 3.31
CA PHE A 74 -6.84 2.01 2.77
C PHE A 74 -5.77 1.23 2.00
N GLY A 75 -4.91 1.93 1.25
CA GLY A 75 -3.79 1.32 0.53
C GLY A 75 -2.75 0.67 1.45
N THR A 76 -2.79 0.92 2.76
CA THR A 76 -1.92 0.22 3.73
C THR A 76 -2.11 -1.29 3.68
N ALA A 77 -3.30 -1.77 3.35
CA ALA A 77 -3.57 -3.21 3.19
C ALA A 77 -2.73 -3.87 2.08
N LEU A 78 -2.29 -3.11 1.08
CA LEU A 78 -1.44 -3.60 -0.01
C LEU A 78 -0.04 -3.99 0.45
N LEU A 79 0.44 -3.43 1.59
CA LEU A 79 1.75 -3.76 2.17
C LEU A 79 1.91 -5.26 2.47
N ALA A 80 0.82 -5.95 2.80
CA ALA A 80 0.87 -7.37 3.14
C ALA A 80 1.16 -8.30 1.94
N GLY A 81 0.80 -7.88 0.73
CA GLY A 81 0.84 -8.77 -0.44
C GLY A 81 1.64 -8.24 -1.62
N LEU A 82 1.49 -6.96 -1.94
CA LEU A 82 2.07 -6.39 -3.16
C LEU A 82 3.60 -6.49 -3.25
N PRO A 83 4.37 -6.31 -2.15
CA PRO A 83 5.82 -6.48 -2.19
C PRO A 83 6.29 -7.88 -2.60
N LYS A 84 5.42 -8.89 -2.50
CA LYS A 84 5.75 -10.25 -2.96
C LYS A 84 5.71 -10.40 -4.48
N TYR A 85 5.28 -9.39 -5.22
CA TYR A 85 5.22 -9.44 -6.68
C TYR A 85 6.37 -8.70 -7.35
N PHE A 86 6.82 -7.59 -6.78
CA PHE A 86 7.83 -6.71 -7.36
C PHE A 86 9.14 -6.81 -6.61
N ALA A 87 10.26 -6.76 -7.35
CA ALA A 87 11.59 -6.78 -6.72
C ALA A 87 11.82 -5.57 -5.81
N TYR A 88 11.21 -4.44 -6.15
CA TYR A 88 11.27 -3.21 -5.35
C TYR A 88 9.89 -2.57 -5.27
N THR A 89 9.48 -2.23 -4.04
CA THR A 89 8.20 -1.57 -3.77
C THR A 89 8.42 -0.40 -2.82
N ASP A 90 8.07 0.81 -3.29
CA ASP A 90 8.14 2.01 -2.48
C ASP A 90 6.71 2.46 -2.15
N PHE A 91 6.41 2.60 -0.87
CA PHE A 91 5.13 3.10 -0.38
C PHE A 91 5.31 4.49 0.21
N TYR A 92 4.44 5.42 -0.21
CA TYR A 92 4.34 6.77 0.32
C TYR A 92 2.89 7.05 0.68
N HIS A 93 2.65 7.61 1.86
CA HIS A 93 1.35 8.21 2.13
C HIS A 93 1.17 9.44 1.24
N TRP A 94 0.00 9.64 0.64
CA TRP A 94 -0.24 10.73 -0.31
C TRP A 94 0.11 12.13 0.24
N GLN A 95 0.03 12.32 1.57
CA GLN A 95 0.39 13.59 2.22
C GLN A 95 1.87 13.95 2.11
N VAL A 96 2.73 12.97 1.82
CA VAL A 96 4.18 13.19 1.62
C VAL A 96 4.55 13.14 0.13
N PHE A 97 3.61 13.51 -0.75
CA PHE A 97 3.87 13.53 -2.19
C PHE A 97 4.90 14.59 -2.54
N GLU A 98 6.06 14.15 -3.03
CA GLU A 98 7.13 14.98 -3.56
C GLU A 98 7.59 14.38 -4.90
N PRO A 99 7.50 15.13 -6.03
CA PRO A 99 7.92 14.66 -7.35
C PRO A 99 9.39 14.21 -7.40
N GLU A 100 10.23 14.76 -6.52
CA GLU A 100 11.64 14.44 -6.42
C GLU A 100 11.87 12.96 -6.08
N PHE A 101 11.04 12.35 -5.26
CA PHE A 101 11.13 10.91 -4.93
C PHE A 101 11.02 10.02 -6.16
N LEU A 102 10.24 10.43 -7.16
CA LEU A 102 10.13 9.70 -8.42
C LEU A 102 11.40 9.82 -9.26
N ASN A 103 12.08 10.97 -9.21
CA ASN A 103 13.35 11.16 -9.92
C ASN A 103 14.48 10.35 -9.26
N GLU A 104 14.46 10.23 -7.95
CA GLU A 104 15.46 9.47 -7.19
C GLU A 104 15.29 7.96 -7.40
N ASN A 105 14.08 7.47 -7.26
CA ASN A 105 13.78 6.03 -7.30
C ASN A 105 13.51 5.48 -8.70
N LYS A 106 13.14 6.33 -9.66
CA LYS A 106 12.87 5.99 -11.07
C LYS A 106 11.99 4.75 -11.21
N PRO A 107 10.75 4.77 -10.73
CA PRO A 107 9.89 3.61 -10.80
C PRO A 107 9.53 3.26 -12.25
N ASP A 108 9.38 1.95 -12.50
CA ASP A 108 8.82 1.44 -13.74
C ASP A 108 7.30 1.54 -13.77
N VAL A 109 6.70 1.52 -12.58
CA VAL A 109 5.25 1.60 -12.39
C VAL A 109 4.97 2.60 -11.27
N LEU A 110 4.10 3.57 -11.56
CA LEU A 110 3.58 4.51 -10.58
C LEU A 110 2.09 4.25 -10.36
N VAL A 111 1.71 4.07 -9.11
CA VAL A 111 0.30 3.94 -8.69
C VAL A 111 -0.01 5.08 -7.72
N TYR A 112 -1.15 5.72 -7.95
CA TYR A 112 -1.71 6.66 -6.99
C TYR A 112 -3.09 6.14 -6.58
N GLU A 113 -3.24 5.77 -5.31
CA GLU A 113 -4.47 5.22 -4.74
C GLU A 113 -4.99 6.16 -3.68
N VAL A 114 -6.24 6.59 -3.83
CA VAL A 114 -6.95 7.41 -2.86
C VAL A 114 -8.44 7.14 -2.91
N VAL A 115 -9.12 7.39 -1.81
CA VAL A 115 -10.58 7.39 -1.79
C VAL A 115 -11.16 8.54 -2.62
N GLU A 116 -12.37 8.37 -3.10
CA GLU A 116 -13.05 9.31 -4.00
C GLU A 116 -13.04 10.78 -3.53
N ARG A 117 -13.21 11.01 -2.23
CA ARG A 117 -13.20 12.36 -1.65
C ARG A 117 -11.87 13.12 -1.82
N ASP A 118 -10.75 12.38 -2.04
CA ASP A 118 -9.40 12.93 -2.16
C ASP A 118 -8.91 12.99 -3.62
N LEU A 119 -9.76 12.68 -4.60
CA LEU A 119 -9.43 12.74 -6.03
C LEU A 119 -8.95 14.12 -6.48
N GLY A 120 -9.50 15.21 -5.92
CA GLY A 120 -9.05 16.57 -6.23
C GLY A 120 -7.57 16.76 -5.91
N ARG A 121 -7.12 16.24 -4.76
CA ARG A 121 -5.71 16.29 -4.36
C ARG A 121 -4.81 15.45 -5.28
N MET A 122 -5.25 14.25 -5.63
CA MET A 122 -4.52 13.42 -6.59
C MET A 122 -4.31 14.17 -7.91
N MET A 123 -5.30 14.86 -8.43
CA MET A 123 -5.18 15.63 -9.66
C MET A 123 -4.15 16.77 -9.53
N GLU A 124 -4.16 17.51 -8.42
CA GLU A 124 -3.16 18.54 -8.13
C GLU A 124 -1.75 17.99 -8.06
N ASP A 125 -1.56 16.81 -7.47
CA ASP A 125 -0.25 16.17 -7.37
C ASP A 125 0.23 15.65 -8.74
N LEU A 126 -0.65 15.06 -9.54
CA LEU A 126 -0.32 14.60 -10.88
C LEU A 126 0.02 15.76 -11.84
N GLU A 127 -0.59 16.94 -11.67
CA GLU A 127 -0.24 18.15 -12.43
C GLU A 127 1.22 18.56 -12.20
N LYS A 128 1.78 18.33 -11.01
CA LYS A 128 3.19 18.61 -10.72
C LYS A 128 4.16 17.72 -11.50
N LEU A 129 3.70 16.54 -11.96
CA LEU A 129 4.49 15.61 -12.79
C LEU A 129 4.45 15.96 -14.28
N MET A 130 3.47 16.75 -14.71
CA MET A 130 3.38 17.12 -16.13
C MET A 130 4.39 18.21 -16.45
N PRO A 131 5.15 18.07 -17.56
CA PRO A 131 6.03 19.14 -18.00
C PRO A 131 5.21 20.39 -18.29
N THR A 132 5.61 21.50 -17.69
CA THR A 132 5.01 22.81 -17.99
C THR A 132 5.12 23.03 -19.50
N GLN A 133 4.01 23.02 -20.22
CA GLN A 133 4.00 23.41 -21.63
C GLN A 133 4.42 24.88 -21.67
N LYS A 134 5.63 25.12 -22.18
CA LYS A 134 6.13 26.47 -22.49
C LYS A 134 5.66 26.88 -23.86
#